data_e4fee32e5c9e48eab0e371e0bfdde13c
#
_entry.id   e4fee32e5c9e48eab0e371e0bfdde13c
#
_cell.length_a   1.000
_cell.length_b   1.000
_cell.length_c   1.000
_cell.angle_alpha   90.00
_cell.angle_beta   90.00
_cell.angle_gamma   90.00
#
_symmetry.space_group_name_H-M   'P 1'
#
loop_
_entity.id
_entity.type
_entity.pdbx_description
1 polymer ?
#
loop_
_entity_poly.entity_id
_entity_poly.type
_entity_poly.pdbx_seq_one_letter_code
_entity_poly.pdbx_strand_id
1 'polypeptide(L)'
;MLPLADLLVLQLLVAAGTVAAPILGFPGWQGSLVGLAVALVLVIRVRGLSLPRLVALRAGFWRQRRLRSRTRAKRTNHAEPFDVPTPDGALIGFRWDGSTLMSLLQIEENPQAMTIMEPGMTVSGETVPVQALVECLQQFDITLDSIDVLSQGARSQGRSQVAAVYDAVLGPLPAIAQRNVWIAVRFDPSRCAAAVRRRGGGRNGVLRAASTATRRVANRLTEGGLRTRVLTASEIGQAVNQLTDGVDLATVEETWRTCREGRFRLRSFAIKPRMLTTAGLGLLWTIPSYSTTMSLSLRRDRPTGPVQVRGLARFDTHGRARIQLRGLAHLRGHQYSALAASLPVPPPPRPVGKWAYSNTNGTNDFEHLHVPASGCGQVVGADDHGRAVALSLFGPQIRRVEIAGTLHLAQQVVLRSLALGAHVLVHSRRPTKWRTMVDEVDDHDLLWVTDFNRGSMQAGADRNYSVEMFDGVPEQAVRVGVTAIVVVPPKSAVTANADVALESVNVDTDTVKVSTRTGSSVVTMVATDEEMRYLKASFAAED
;
A
#
# COMPACT_ATOMS: atom_id res chain seq x y z
N MET A 1 1.81 5.29 37.55
CA MET A 1 2.44 6.48 38.13
C MET A 1 1.96 7.71 37.41
N LEU A 2 1.49 8.74 38.12
CA LEU A 2 1.16 10.04 37.57
C LEU A 2 2.45 10.76 37.17
N PRO A 3 2.56 11.39 35.99
CA PRO A 3 3.70 12.21 35.64
C PRO A 3 3.85 13.40 36.58
N LEU A 4 5.07 13.80 36.87
CA LEU A 4 5.39 14.91 37.76
C LEU A 4 4.62 16.21 37.39
N ALA A 5 4.44 16.47 36.11
CA ALA A 5 3.69 17.61 35.62
C ALA A 5 2.21 17.59 36.05
N ASP A 6 1.56 16.43 36.07
CA ASP A 6 0.17 16.29 36.49
C ASP A 6 0.02 16.52 38.01
N LEU A 7 1.02 16.10 38.83
CA LEU A 7 1.08 16.38 40.28
C LEU A 7 1.26 17.87 40.56
N LEU A 8 2.14 18.55 39.81
CA LEU A 8 2.36 19.98 39.95
C LEU A 8 1.11 20.80 39.63
N VAL A 9 0.39 20.42 38.53
CA VAL A 9 -0.87 21.04 38.16
C VAL A 9 -1.94 20.84 39.23
N LEU A 10 -2.01 19.63 39.85
CA LEU A 10 -2.93 19.34 40.94
C LEU A 10 -2.64 20.24 42.16
N GLN A 11 -1.39 20.34 42.59
CA GLN A 11 -0.97 21.16 43.71
C GLN A 11 -1.26 22.66 43.46
N LEU A 12 -0.92 23.18 42.28
CA LEU A 12 -1.15 24.56 41.91
C LEU A 12 -2.63 24.92 41.89
N LEU A 13 -3.50 24.05 41.40
CA LEU A 13 -4.94 24.30 41.33
C LEU A 13 -5.59 24.25 42.73
N VAL A 14 -5.17 23.34 43.58
CA VAL A 14 -5.64 23.29 44.97
C VAL A 14 -5.18 24.55 45.71
N ALA A 15 -3.93 24.95 45.58
CA ALA A 15 -3.39 26.16 46.19
C ALA A 15 -4.11 27.45 45.68
N ALA A 16 -4.32 27.53 44.38
CA ALA A 16 -5.06 28.65 43.79
C ALA A 16 -6.52 28.73 44.28
N GLY A 17 -7.18 27.56 44.43
CA GLY A 17 -8.54 27.51 44.99
C GLY A 17 -8.60 27.94 46.44
N THR A 18 -7.62 27.56 47.29
CA THR A 18 -7.55 27.99 48.69
C THR A 18 -7.34 29.47 48.86
N VAL A 19 -6.58 30.11 47.96
CA VAL A 19 -6.29 31.55 48.02
C VAL A 19 -7.44 32.37 47.41
N ALA A 20 -8.10 31.88 46.35
CA ALA A 20 -9.18 32.60 45.68
C ALA A 20 -10.50 32.60 46.46
N ALA A 21 -10.80 31.54 47.23
CA ALA A 21 -12.07 31.42 47.94
C ALA A 21 -12.31 32.54 48.99
N PRO A 22 -11.34 32.91 49.86
CA PRO A 22 -11.51 34.00 50.79
C PRO A 22 -11.74 35.35 50.10
N ILE A 23 -11.13 35.59 48.95
CA ILE A 23 -11.30 36.83 48.18
C ILE A 23 -12.76 36.96 47.68
N LEU A 24 -13.42 35.82 47.43
CA LEU A 24 -14.83 35.74 46.98
C LEU A 24 -15.82 35.58 48.13
N GLY A 25 -15.35 35.67 49.42
CA GLY A 25 -16.20 35.56 50.61
C GLY A 25 -16.58 34.15 51.02
N PHE A 26 -15.90 33.13 50.47
CA PHE A 26 -16.11 31.72 50.82
C PHE A 26 -14.99 31.18 51.74
N PRO A 27 -15.27 30.20 52.60
CA PRO A 27 -14.24 29.58 53.42
C PRO A 27 -13.21 28.84 52.53
N GLY A 28 -11.90 28.95 52.87
CA GLY A 28 -10.76 28.43 52.10
C GLY A 28 -10.83 26.94 51.78
N TRP A 29 -11.46 26.12 52.65
CA TRP A 29 -11.62 24.68 52.42
C TRP A 29 -12.56 24.37 51.24
N GLN A 30 -13.59 25.21 50.96
CA GLN A 30 -14.46 25.05 49.81
C GLN A 30 -13.69 25.33 48.50
N GLY A 31 -12.80 26.34 48.52
CA GLY A 31 -11.90 26.61 47.40
C GLY A 31 -10.95 25.49 47.13
N SER A 32 -10.41 24.85 48.19
CA SER A 32 -9.56 23.65 48.05
C SER A 32 -10.31 22.50 47.41
N LEU A 33 -11.56 22.24 47.79
CA LEU A 33 -12.39 21.18 47.23
C LEU A 33 -12.70 21.45 45.73
N VAL A 34 -13.01 22.67 45.38
CA VAL A 34 -13.24 23.05 43.96
C VAL A 34 -11.94 22.93 43.17
N GLY A 35 -10.82 23.41 43.70
CA GLY A 35 -9.51 23.26 43.08
C GLY A 35 -9.12 21.80 42.86
N LEU A 36 -9.39 20.93 43.85
CA LEU A 36 -9.17 19.50 43.75
C LEU A 36 -10.09 18.84 42.69
N ALA A 37 -11.37 19.21 42.66
CA ALA A 37 -12.30 18.68 41.67
C ALA A 37 -11.89 19.08 40.25
N VAL A 38 -11.50 20.33 40.04
CA VAL A 38 -11.00 20.82 38.74
C VAL A 38 -9.71 20.09 38.36
N ALA A 39 -8.78 19.96 39.31
CA ALA A 39 -7.53 19.23 39.08
C ALA A 39 -7.77 17.75 38.71
N LEU A 40 -8.69 17.10 39.44
CA LEU A 40 -9.07 15.70 39.15
C LEU A 40 -9.63 15.55 37.73
N VAL A 41 -10.51 16.45 37.29
CA VAL A 41 -11.04 16.49 35.92
C VAL A 41 -9.94 16.70 34.89
N LEU A 42 -8.95 17.57 35.19
CA LEU A 42 -7.83 17.85 34.29
C LEU A 42 -6.86 16.68 34.16
N VAL A 43 -6.67 15.90 35.24
CA VAL A 43 -5.77 14.73 35.32
C VAL A 43 -6.43 13.48 34.75
N ILE A 44 -7.77 13.40 34.67
CA ILE A 44 -8.45 12.25 34.05
C ILE A 44 -7.94 12.03 32.63
N ARG A 45 -7.40 10.83 32.39
CA ARG A 45 -6.94 10.40 31.07
C ARG A 45 -7.94 9.47 30.42
N VAL A 46 -8.57 9.94 29.35
CA VAL A 46 -9.46 9.14 28.52
C VAL A 46 -8.65 8.61 27.33
N ARG A 47 -8.42 7.28 27.29
CA ARG A 47 -7.66 6.63 26.20
C ARG A 47 -6.24 7.19 26.01
N GLY A 48 -5.57 7.53 27.09
CA GLY A 48 -4.19 8.01 27.10
C GLY A 48 -4.02 9.52 26.84
N LEU A 49 -5.11 10.28 26.69
CA LEU A 49 -5.10 11.74 26.56
C LEU A 49 -5.79 12.39 27.75
N SER A 50 -5.23 13.49 28.28
CA SER A 50 -5.90 14.30 29.31
C SER A 50 -7.15 14.96 28.74
N LEU A 51 -8.19 15.13 29.56
CA LEU A 51 -9.46 15.74 29.16
C LEU A 51 -9.28 17.11 28.48
N PRO A 52 -8.48 18.06 28.99
CA PRO A 52 -8.27 19.35 28.35
C PRO A 52 -7.69 19.22 26.95
N ARG A 53 -6.73 18.31 26.78
CA ARG A 53 -6.12 18.03 25.46
C ARG A 53 -7.13 17.44 24.49
N LEU A 54 -8.03 16.59 24.98
CA LEU A 54 -9.11 16.01 24.18
C LEU A 54 -10.14 17.09 23.77
N VAL A 55 -10.50 18.00 24.68
CA VAL A 55 -11.37 19.13 24.41
C VAL A 55 -10.73 20.10 23.41
N ALA A 56 -9.47 20.47 23.61
CA ALA A 56 -8.70 21.33 22.71
C ALA A 56 -8.59 20.72 21.29
N LEU A 57 -8.34 19.42 21.19
CA LEU A 57 -8.32 18.71 19.92
C LEU A 57 -9.70 18.72 19.25
N ARG A 58 -10.78 18.50 20.00
CA ARG A 58 -12.14 18.57 19.46
C ARG A 58 -12.52 19.99 19.02
N ALA A 59 -12.25 20.99 19.84
CA ALA A 59 -12.49 22.39 19.48
C ALA A 59 -11.69 22.78 18.23
N GLY A 60 -10.41 22.40 18.16
CA GLY A 60 -9.56 22.59 16.99
C GLY A 60 -10.10 21.89 15.74
N PHE A 61 -10.61 20.66 15.89
CA PHE A 61 -11.25 19.93 14.80
C PHE A 61 -12.53 20.63 14.29
N TRP A 62 -13.44 21.05 15.19
CA TRP A 62 -14.66 21.76 14.82
C TRP A 62 -14.38 23.10 14.15
N ARG A 63 -13.41 23.87 14.68
CA ARG A 63 -12.96 25.12 14.06
C ARG A 63 -12.41 24.88 12.66
N GLN A 64 -11.58 23.86 12.50
CA GLN A 64 -10.99 23.52 11.21
C GLN A 64 -12.04 23.01 10.21
N ARG A 65 -13.00 22.18 10.66
CA ARG A 65 -14.11 21.73 9.82
C ARG A 65 -14.95 22.91 9.31
N ARG A 66 -15.24 23.89 10.17
CA ARG A 66 -15.95 25.14 9.78
C ARG A 66 -15.13 25.99 8.80
N LEU A 67 -13.83 26.12 9.01
CA LEU A 67 -12.94 26.84 8.09
C LEU A 67 -12.85 26.12 6.75
N ARG A 68 -12.78 24.80 6.76
CA ARG A 68 -12.71 23.97 5.57
C ARG A 68 -13.97 24.05 4.72
N SER A 69 -15.15 24.07 5.31
CA SER A 69 -16.39 24.22 4.57
C SER A 69 -16.49 25.58 3.86
N ARG A 70 -15.88 26.63 4.42
CA ARG A 70 -15.84 27.99 3.85
C ARG A 70 -14.78 28.15 2.74
N THR A 71 -13.71 27.38 2.75
CA THR A 71 -12.59 27.48 1.78
C THR A 71 -12.59 26.37 0.74
N ARG A 72 -13.65 25.55 0.67
CA ARG A 72 -13.76 24.39 -0.23
C ARG A 72 -13.49 24.76 -1.69
N ALA A 73 -14.00 25.91 -2.15
CA ALA A 73 -13.79 26.42 -3.50
C ALA A 73 -12.34 26.88 -3.80
N LYS A 74 -11.55 27.21 -2.76
CA LYS A 74 -10.17 27.70 -2.91
C LYS A 74 -9.12 26.59 -2.84
N ARG A 75 -9.52 25.34 -2.56
CA ARG A 75 -8.61 24.21 -2.27
C ARG A 75 -8.17 23.40 -3.48
N THR A 76 -8.86 23.53 -4.60
CA THR A 76 -8.54 22.84 -5.85
C THR A 76 -7.27 23.36 -6.53
N ASN A 77 -6.66 24.44 -6.03
CA ASN A 77 -5.38 24.97 -6.53
C ASN A 77 -4.17 24.34 -5.81
N HIS A 78 -4.07 23.03 -5.74
CA HIS A 78 -2.74 22.44 -5.68
C HIS A 78 -2.07 22.77 -7.02
N ALA A 79 -0.86 23.35 -6.98
CA ALA A 79 -0.13 23.61 -8.21
C ALA A 79 -0.09 22.33 -9.04
N GLU A 80 -0.59 22.42 -10.27
CA GLU A 80 -0.62 21.29 -11.17
C GLU A 80 0.81 20.80 -11.44
N PRO A 81 1.02 19.50 -11.59
CA PRO A 81 2.30 18.97 -12.03
C PRO A 81 2.62 19.52 -13.42
N PHE A 82 3.89 19.70 -13.71
CA PHE A 82 4.40 20.14 -15.01
C PHE A 82 5.62 19.33 -15.42
N ASP A 83 5.81 19.16 -16.71
CA ASP A 83 6.92 18.40 -17.27
C ASP A 83 8.13 19.29 -17.57
N VAL A 84 9.32 18.73 -17.35
CA VAL A 84 10.60 19.35 -17.69
C VAL A 84 11.35 18.40 -18.62
N PRO A 85 11.68 18.85 -19.85
CA PRO A 85 12.48 18.05 -20.76
C PRO A 85 13.92 17.95 -20.25
N THR A 86 14.47 16.77 -20.39
CA THR A 86 15.86 16.48 -20.06
C THR A 86 16.72 16.41 -21.32
N PRO A 87 18.05 16.54 -21.23
CA PRO A 87 18.93 16.58 -22.41
C PRO A 87 18.85 15.32 -23.29
N ASP A 88 18.45 14.19 -22.73
CA ASP A 88 18.24 12.91 -23.42
C ASP A 88 16.83 12.74 -24.00
N GLY A 89 16.01 13.82 -23.98
CA GLY A 89 14.66 13.82 -24.54
C GLY A 89 13.57 13.24 -23.62
N ALA A 90 13.93 12.68 -22.47
CA ALA A 90 12.95 12.20 -21.51
C ALA A 90 12.26 13.37 -20.78
N LEU A 91 11.04 13.13 -20.28
CA LEU A 91 10.31 14.10 -19.47
C LEU A 91 10.38 13.70 -17.99
N ILE A 92 10.58 14.69 -17.14
CA ILE A 92 10.46 14.54 -15.68
C ILE A 92 9.31 15.39 -15.18
N GLY A 93 8.32 14.78 -14.56
CA GLY A 93 7.21 15.48 -13.91
C GLY A 93 7.64 16.08 -12.58
N PHE A 94 7.29 17.34 -12.38
CA PHE A 94 7.51 18.06 -11.13
C PHE A 94 6.21 18.69 -10.63
N ARG A 95 6.10 18.81 -9.32
CA ARG A 95 5.06 19.60 -8.64
C ARG A 95 5.72 20.61 -7.71
N TRP A 96 5.32 21.87 -7.82
CA TRP A 96 5.77 22.93 -6.93
C TRP A 96 4.75 23.19 -5.82
N ASP A 97 5.17 23.27 -4.56
CA ASP A 97 4.28 23.53 -3.42
C ASP A 97 4.39 24.94 -2.84
N GLY A 98 5.17 25.81 -3.48
CA GLY A 98 5.51 27.16 -3.02
C GLY A 98 6.89 27.27 -2.37
N SER A 99 7.44 26.18 -1.88
CA SER A 99 8.75 26.10 -1.20
C SER A 99 9.62 24.97 -1.72
N THR A 100 9.03 23.81 -2.01
CA THR A 100 9.75 22.62 -2.47
C THR A 100 9.29 22.16 -3.84
N LEU A 101 10.20 21.57 -4.58
CA LEU A 101 9.95 20.90 -5.85
C LEU A 101 9.94 19.40 -5.61
N MET A 102 8.83 18.75 -5.93
CA MET A 102 8.65 17.31 -5.76
C MET A 102 8.65 16.63 -7.12
N SER A 103 9.39 15.54 -7.25
CA SER A 103 9.31 14.56 -8.33
C SER A 103 8.90 13.19 -7.76
N LEU A 104 8.41 12.31 -8.63
CA LEU A 104 7.94 10.99 -8.24
C LEU A 104 8.59 9.92 -9.12
N LEU A 105 9.11 8.88 -8.46
CA LEU A 105 9.61 7.67 -9.09
C LEU A 105 8.63 6.54 -8.81
N GLN A 106 8.42 5.65 -9.76
CA GLN A 106 7.69 4.40 -9.58
C GLN A 106 8.69 3.24 -9.59
N ILE A 107 8.53 2.31 -8.66
CA ILE A 107 9.19 1.01 -8.72
C ILE A 107 8.33 0.12 -9.62
N GLU A 108 8.93 -0.42 -10.66
CA GLU A 108 8.25 -1.35 -11.57
C GLU A 108 8.35 -2.77 -11.05
N GLU A 109 7.24 -3.49 -11.06
CA GLU A 109 7.20 -4.89 -10.65
C GLU A 109 8.04 -5.78 -11.58
N ASN A 110 8.67 -6.80 -11.00
CA ASN A 110 9.23 -7.90 -11.76
C ASN A 110 8.18 -9.02 -11.84
N PRO A 111 7.53 -9.22 -12.98
CA PRO A 111 6.45 -10.19 -13.11
C PRO A 111 6.91 -11.63 -12.94
N GLN A 112 8.21 -11.89 -12.99
CA GLN A 112 8.81 -13.21 -12.88
C GLN A 112 9.36 -13.51 -11.49
N ALA A 113 9.27 -12.56 -10.55
CA ALA A 113 9.72 -12.74 -9.19
C ALA A 113 8.77 -13.69 -8.44
N MET A 114 9.32 -14.73 -7.83
CA MET A 114 8.60 -15.53 -6.84
C MET A 114 8.78 -14.93 -5.46
N THR A 115 7.70 -14.84 -4.70
CA THR A 115 7.69 -14.35 -3.33
C THR A 115 7.44 -15.51 -2.37
N ILE A 116 8.32 -15.65 -1.38
CA ILE A 116 8.19 -16.65 -0.31
C ILE A 116 7.81 -15.91 0.98
N MET A 117 6.78 -16.39 1.66
CA MET A 117 6.21 -15.73 2.83
C MET A 117 5.95 -16.69 3.98
N GLU A 118 6.15 -16.16 5.20
CA GLU A 118 5.72 -16.77 6.46
C GLU A 118 4.70 -15.87 7.15
N PRO A 119 3.96 -16.35 8.16
CA PRO A 119 3.03 -15.52 8.93
C PRO A 119 3.71 -14.25 9.46
N GLY A 120 3.24 -13.08 9.01
CA GLY A 120 3.75 -11.77 9.41
C GLY A 120 5.06 -11.31 8.73
N MET A 121 5.68 -12.11 7.87
CA MET A 121 6.96 -11.76 7.23
C MET A 121 7.05 -12.24 5.78
N THR A 122 7.65 -11.42 4.92
CA THR A 122 8.12 -11.84 3.58
C THR A 122 9.56 -12.30 3.70
N VAL A 123 9.82 -13.55 3.35
CA VAL A 123 11.16 -14.17 3.46
C VAL A 123 12.01 -13.85 2.23
N SER A 124 11.42 -13.91 1.04
CA SER A 124 12.09 -13.60 -0.22
C SER A 124 11.16 -12.79 -1.14
N GLY A 125 11.72 -11.83 -1.84
CA GLY A 125 11.01 -10.93 -2.76
C GLY A 125 11.81 -9.65 -2.98
N GLU A 126 11.40 -8.85 -3.95
CA GLU A 126 12.02 -7.55 -4.21
C GLU A 126 11.70 -6.55 -3.09
N THR A 127 12.72 -5.86 -2.60
CA THR A 127 12.58 -4.89 -1.52
C THR A 127 13.33 -3.59 -1.79
N VAL A 128 12.75 -2.47 -1.35
CA VAL A 128 13.42 -1.15 -1.33
C VAL A 128 14.27 -1.09 -0.07
N PRO A 129 15.60 -1.01 -0.18
CA PRO A 129 16.47 -0.83 0.97
C PRO A 129 16.38 0.64 1.45
N VAL A 130 15.85 0.85 2.65
CA VAL A 130 15.67 2.21 3.20
C VAL A 130 17.00 2.91 3.41
N GLN A 131 18.06 2.16 3.70
CA GLN A 131 19.42 2.68 3.83
C GLN A 131 19.90 3.39 2.56
N ALA A 132 19.64 2.83 1.38
CA ALA A 132 20.02 3.47 0.10
C ALA A 132 19.33 4.83 -0.09
N LEU A 133 18.06 4.96 0.38
CA LEU A 133 17.35 6.23 0.34
C LEU A 133 17.88 7.24 1.36
N VAL A 134 18.29 6.76 2.54
CA VAL A 134 18.94 7.60 3.57
C VAL A 134 20.24 8.21 3.05
N GLU A 135 21.04 7.43 2.33
CA GLU A 135 22.27 7.90 1.68
C GLU A 135 21.99 8.97 0.61
N CYS A 136 20.86 8.83 -0.11
CA CYS A 136 20.44 9.80 -1.11
C CYS A 136 19.94 11.13 -0.54
N LEU A 137 19.69 11.27 0.76
CA LEU A 137 19.30 12.55 1.38
C LEU A 137 20.38 13.62 1.24
N GLN A 138 21.64 13.20 1.17
CA GLN A 138 22.80 14.08 0.94
C GLN A 138 23.56 13.63 -0.29
N GLN A 139 23.52 14.42 -1.36
CA GLN A 139 24.09 14.10 -2.66
C GLN A 139 25.14 15.14 -3.06
N PHE A 140 26.38 15.01 -2.59
CA PHE A 140 27.45 15.98 -2.81
C PHE A 140 27.04 17.41 -2.41
N ASP A 141 26.69 18.25 -3.40
CA ASP A 141 26.29 19.65 -3.22
C ASP A 141 24.76 19.84 -3.09
N ILE A 142 23.98 18.77 -3.17
CA ILE A 142 22.51 18.79 -3.07
C ILE A 142 22.08 18.07 -1.79
N THR A 143 21.30 18.76 -0.95
CA THR A 143 20.63 18.17 0.20
C THR A 143 19.13 18.13 -0.08
N LEU A 144 18.54 16.94 -0.06
CA LEU A 144 17.09 16.79 -0.21
C LEU A 144 16.38 17.21 1.07
N ASP A 145 15.18 17.78 0.91
CA ASP A 145 14.31 18.10 2.05
C ASP A 145 13.76 16.83 2.69
N SER A 146 13.22 15.94 1.87
CA SER A 146 12.80 14.61 2.29
C SER A 146 12.73 13.63 1.12
N ILE A 147 12.73 12.34 1.47
CA ILE A 147 12.36 11.25 0.57
C ILE A 147 11.21 10.49 1.24
N ASP A 148 10.10 10.32 0.53
CA ASP A 148 8.94 9.59 1.03
C ASP A 148 8.77 8.29 0.23
N VAL A 149 8.74 7.15 0.91
CA VAL A 149 8.35 5.85 0.33
C VAL A 149 6.85 5.71 0.51
N LEU A 150 6.13 5.62 -0.58
CA LEU A 150 4.67 5.46 -0.61
C LEU A 150 4.35 4.09 -1.18
N SER A 151 3.83 3.19 -0.37
CA SER A 151 3.46 1.85 -0.79
C SER A 151 1.96 1.67 -0.58
N GLN A 152 1.25 1.30 -1.63
CA GLN A 152 -0.16 0.95 -1.58
C GLN A 152 -0.37 -0.44 -2.14
N GLY A 153 -1.22 -1.22 -1.51
CA GLY A 153 -1.55 -2.54 -2.00
C GLY A 153 -2.87 -3.06 -1.44
N ALA A 154 -3.36 -4.10 -2.08
CA ALA A 154 -4.54 -4.83 -1.69
C ALA A 154 -4.22 -6.33 -1.62
N ARG A 155 -4.83 -7.03 -0.66
CA ARG A 155 -4.70 -8.50 -0.51
C ARG A 155 -5.49 -9.22 -1.59
N SER A 156 -6.71 -8.74 -1.82
CA SER A 156 -7.63 -9.17 -2.85
C SER A 156 -8.25 -7.94 -3.51
N GLN A 157 -8.83 -8.08 -4.68
CA GLN A 157 -9.44 -6.97 -5.40
C GLN A 157 -10.97 -7.13 -5.42
N GLY A 158 -11.65 -6.00 -5.22
CA GLY A 158 -13.11 -5.99 -5.23
C GLY A 158 -13.73 -6.33 -3.88
N ARG A 159 -15.05 -6.57 -3.92
CA ARG A 159 -15.92 -6.85 -2.77
C ARG A 159 -16.75 -8.10 -2.99
N SER A 160 -16.31 -8.93 -3.91
CA SER A 160 -16.97 -10.20 -4.24
C SER A 160 -16.80 -11.20 -3.10
N GLN A 161 -17.67 -12.20 -3.08
CA GLN A 161 -17.54 -13.31 -2.16
C GLN A 161 -16.24 -14.09 -2.40
N VAL A 162 -15.83 -14.20 -3.66
CA VAL A 162 -14.56 -14.85 -4.07
C VAL A 162 -13.35 -14.17 -3.43
N ALA A 163 -13.34 -12.83 -3.38
CA ALA A 163 -12.28 -12.08 -2.71
C ALA A 163 -12.22 -12.38 -1.20
N ALA A 164 -13.39 -12.53 -0.55
CA ALA A 164 -13.45 -12.86 0.88
C ALA A 164 -12.97 -14.30 1.15
N VAL A 165 -13.30 -15.26 0.28
CA VAL A 165 -12.79 -16.64 0.36
C VAL A 165 -11.27 -16.68 0.22
N TYR A 166 -10.72 -15.95 -0.74
CA TYR A 166 -9.27 -15.89 -0.90
C TYR A 166 -8.57 -15.20 0.28
N ASP A 167 -9.16 -14.15 0.85
CA ASP A 167 -8.63 -13.53 2.07
C ASP A 167 -8.58 -14.51 3.26
N ALA A 168 -9.53 -15.45 3.36
CA ALA A 168 -9.51 -16.52 4.35
C ALA A 168 -8.36 -17.52 4.11
N VAL A 169 -8.08 -17.86 2.84
CA VAL A 169 -6.92 -18.69 2.46
C VAL A 169 -5.61 -18.01 2.87
N LEU A 170 -5.49 -16.71 2.65
CA LEU A 170 -4.28 -15.96 3.00
C LEU A 170 -4.02 -15.88 4.51
N GLY A 171 -5.07 -15.87 5.34
CA GLY A 171 -4.93 -15.84 6.79
C GLY A 171 -3.96 -14.75 7.28
N PRO A 172 -2.94 -15.12 8.12
CA PRO A 172 -1.98 -14.16 8.70
C PRO A 172 -0.80 -13.82 7.76
N LEU A 173 -0.80 -14.30 6.51
CA LEU A 173 0.27 -13.98 5.56
C LEU A 173 0.24 -12.50 5.19
N PRO A 174 1.40 -11.83 5.03
CA PRO A 174 1.50 -10.45 4.54
C PRO A 174 1.36 -10.41 3.01
N ALA A 175 0.52 -11.27 2.46
CA ALA A 175 0.30 -11.42 1.03
C ALA A 175 -0.47 -10.23 0.48
N ILE A 176 0.18 -9.42 -0.30
CA ILE A 176 -0.38 -8.29 -1.05
C ILE A 176 -0.22 -8.62 -2.52
N ALA A 177 -1.31 -9.05 -3.13
CA ALA A 177 -1.29 -9.53 -4.51
C ALA A 177 -0.85 -8.43 -5.48
N GLN A 178 -1.40 -7.24 -5.34
CA GLN A 178 -1.02 -6.08 -6.13
C GLN A 178 -0.46 -5.00 -5.21
N ARG A 179 0.73 -4.52 -5.51
CA ARG A 179 1.40 -3.47 -4.76
C ARG A 179 2.02 -2.47 -5.72
N ASN A 180 1.77 -1.21 -5.47
CA ASN A 180 2.45 -0.12 -6.15
C ASN A 180 3.32 0.63 -5.14
N VAL A 181 4.54 0.90 -5.53
CA VAL A 181 5.50 1.64 -4.70
C VAL A 181 6.02 2.84 -5.46
N TRP A 182 5.94 3.99 -4.81
CA TRP A 182 6.47 5.25 -5.33
C TRP A 182 7.45 5.85 -4.34
N ILE A 183 8.45 6.53 -4.90
CA ILE A 183 9.44 7.30 -4.13
C ILE A 183 9.27 8.76 -4.49
N ALA A 184 8.75 9.56 -3.55
CA ALA A 184 8.63 11.00 -3.72
C ALA A 184 9.92 11.69 -3.23
N VAL A 185 10.57 12.41 -4.13
CA VAL A 185 11.81 13.16 -3.86
C VAL A 185 11.46 14.63 -3.74
N ARG A 186 11.71 15.22 -2.57
CA ARG A 186 11.44 16.65 -2.30
C ARG A 186 12.73 17.43 -2.21
N PHE A 187 12.83 18.46 -3.02
CA PHE A 187 13.98 19.35 -3.12
C PHE A 187 13.59 20.78 -2.72
N ASP A 188 14.25 21.31 -1.70
CA ASP A 188 14.13 22.71 -1.30
C ASP A 188 15.30 23.53 -1.89
N PRO A 189 15.03 24.41 -2.88
CA PRO A 189 16.08 25.22 -3.50
C PRO A 189 16.76 26.18 -2.51
N SER A 190 16.08 26.63 -1.48
CA SER A 190 16.60 27.57 -0.49
C SER A 190 17.74 26.95 0.32
N ARG A 191 17.65 25.66 0.61
CA ARG A 191 18.66 24.87 1.32
C ARG A 191 19.88 24.54 0.46
N CYS A 192 19.76 24.67 -0.87
CA CYS A 192 20.78 24.28 -1.85
C CYS A 192 21.16 25.45 -2.79
N ALA A 193 21.13 26.69 -2.29
CA ALA A 193 21.38 27.89 -3.11
C ALA A 193 22.71 27.86 -3.91
N ALA A 194 23.78 27.27 -3.35
CA ALA A 194 25.05 27.11 -4.04
C ALA A 194 24.94 26.11 -5.21
N ALA A 195 24.26 24.99 -5.03
CA ALA A 195 24.04 23.99 -6.06
C ALA A 195 23.19 24.54 -7.21
N VAL A 196 22.17 25.33 -6.89
CA VAL A 196 21.33 26.04 -7.86
C VAL A 196 22.15 27.04 -8.68
N ARG A 197 22.97 27.89 -8.02
CA ARG A 197 23.84 28.85 -8.72
C ARG A 197 24.81 28.17 -9.68
N ARG A 198 25.47 27.08 -9.27
CA ARG A 198 26.41 26.34 -10.13
C ARG A 198 25.75 25.77 -11.39
N ARG A 199 24.41 25.54 -11.37
CA ARG A 199 23.63 25.02 -12.50
C ARG A 199 22.93 26.11 -13.32
N GLY A 200 23.35 27.35 -13.20
CA GLY A 200 22.85 28.49 -13.97
C GLY A 200 21.89 29.41 -13.22
N GLY A 201 21.62 29.13 -11.93
CA GLY A 201 20.76 29.98 -11.09
C GLY A 201 19.29 30.04 -11.52
N GLY A 202 18.50 30.82 -10.79
CA GLY A 202 17.08 31.03 -11.10
C GLY A 202 16.27 29.74 -11.29
N ARG A 203 15.21 29.84 -12.06
CA ARG A 203 14.32 28.70 -12.36
C ARG A 203 15.07 27.52 -13.00
N ASN A 204 15.93 27.82 -13.98
CA ASN A 204 16.66 26.77 -14.70
C ASN A 204 17.66 26.03 -13.79
N GLY A 205 18.36 26.74 -12.91
CA GLY A 205 19.26 26.13 -11.93
C GLY A 205 18.50 25.22 -10.94
N VAL A 206 17.33 25.65 -10.49
CA VAL A 206 16.45 24.84 -9.60
C VAL A 206 16.02 23.56 -10.30
N LEU A 207 15.50 23.64 -11.53
CA LEU A 207 15.03 22.48 -12.28
C LEU A 207 16.17 21.50 -12.58
N ARG A 208 17.35 22.00 -13.00
CA ARG A 208 18.52 21.15 -13.24
C ARG A 208 19.02 20.47 -11.97
N ALA A 209 19.02 21.18 -10.83
CA ALA A 209 19.42 20.58 -9.55
C ALA A 209 18.44 19.48 -9.12
N ALA A 210 17.15 19.74 -9.20
CA ALA A 210 16.11 18.77 -8.87
C ALA A 210 16.15 17.54 -9.81
N SER A 211 16.28 17.74 -11.13
CA SER A 211 16.41 16.63 -12.09
C SER A 211 17.64 15.78 -11.80
N THR A 212 18.78 16.40 -11.47
CA THR A 212 19.99 15.67 -11.07
C THR A 212 19.75 14.84 -9.82
N ALA A 213 19.12 15.43 -8.81
CA ALA A 213 18.82 14.73 -7.55
C ALA A 213 17.88 13.54 -7.75
N THR A 214 16.82 13.72 -8.54
CA THR A 214 15.86 12.67 -8.86
C THR A 214 16.52 11.50 -9.58
N ARG A 215 17.34 11.77 -10.60
CA ARG A 215 18.06 10.73 -11.34
C ARG A 215 19.05 9.97 -10.48
N ARG A 216 19.73 10.64 -9.55
CA ARG A 216 20.64 9.96 -8.61
C ARG A 216 19.90 9.00 -7.68
N VAL A 217 18.70 9.36 -7.22
CA VAL A 217 17.86 8.44 -6.45
C VAL A 217 17.45 7.24 -7.31
N ALA A 218 17.02 7.49 -8.56
CA ALA A 218 16.66 6.41 -9.49
C ALA A 218 17.85 5.47 -9.73
N ASN A 219 19.01 6.00 -10.06
CA ASN A 219 20.22 5.22 -10.31
C ASN A 219 20.64 4.39 -9.10
N ARG A 220 20.61 4.99 -7.88
CA ARG A 220 20.95 4.29 -6.64
C ARG A 220 20.04 3.08 -6.38
N LEU A 221 18.75 3.20 -6.69
CA LEU A 221 17.80 2.10 -6.59
C LEU A 221 18.02 1.04 -7.68
N THR A 222 18.35 1.49 -8.90
CA THR A 222 18.66 0.58 -10.02
C THR A 222 19.94 -0.21 -9.77
N GLU A 223 20.97 0.41 -9.20
CA GLU A 223 22.19 -0.28 -8.73
C GLU A 223 21.89 -1.34 -7.68
N GLY A 224 20.84 -1.14 -6.88
CA GLY A 224 20.30 -2.12 -5.93
C GLY A 224 19.45 -3.21 -6.57
N GLY A 225 19.34 -3.27 -7.91
CA GLY A 225 18.60 -4.30 -8.65
C GLY A 225 17.11 -3.97 -8.88
N LEU A 226 16.63 -2.80 -8.44
CA LEU A 226 15.25 -2.40 -8.65
C LEU A 226 15.05 -1.73 -10.01
N ARG A 227 13.94 -2.01 -10.66
CA ARG A 227 13.54 -1.29 -11.87
C ARG A 227 12.79 -0.02 -11.46
N THR A 228 13.31 1.14 -11.87
CA THR A 228 12.73 2.42 -11.50
C THR A 228 12.40 3.26 -12.72
N ARG A 229 11.29 3.96 -12.68
CA ARG A 229 10.85 4.90 -13.71
C ARG A 229 10.49 6.24 -13.10
N VAL A 230 11.04 7.31 -13.65
CA VAL A 230 10.67 8.68 -13.27
C VAL A 230 9.35 9.04 -13.95
N LEU A 231 8.39 9.55 -13.19
CA LEU A 231 7.05 9.82 -13.69
C LEU A 231 6.95 11.20 -14.34
N THR A 232 6.12 11.30 -15.36
CA THR A 232 5.67 12.55 -15.99
C THR A 232 4.62 13.26 -15.16
N ALA A 233 4.26 14.48 -15.50
CA ALA A 233 3.23 15.27 -14.83
C ALA A 233 1.86 14.55 -14.81
N SER A 234 1.45 13.98 -15.92
CA SER A 234 0.18 13.23 -16.03
C SER A 234 0.19 11.98 -15.15
N GLU A 235 1.31 11.26 -15.12
CA GLU A 235 1.48 10.04 -14.30
C GLU A 235 1.52 10.35 -12.80
N ILE A 236 2.05 11.52 -12.39
CA ILE A 236 1.95 11.99 -11.00
C ILE A 236 0.48 12.17 -10.61
N GLY A 237 -0.34 12.72 -11.50
CA GLY A 237 -1.80 12.84 -11.29
C GLY A 237 -2.47 11.47 -11.13
N GLN A 238 -2.13 10.53 -12.00
CA GLN A 238 -2.63 9.15 -11.93
C GLN A 238 -2.21 8.45 -10.62
N ALA A 239 -0.94 8.59 -10.21
CA ALA A 239 -0.45 8.04 -8.96
C ALA A 239 -1.19 8.60 -7.72
N VAL A 240 -1.53 9.90 -7.73
CA VAL A 240 -2.37 10.49 -6.66
C VAL A 240 -3.76 9.87 -6.65
N ASN A 241 -4.41 9.75 -7.81
CA ASN A 241 -5.74 9.14 -7.92
C ASN A 241 -5.71 7.67 -7.45
N GLN A 242 -4.69 6.92 -7.83
CA GLN A 242 -4.50 5.55 -7.38
C GLN A 242 -4.29 5.49 -5.86
N LEU A 243 -3.38 6.30 -5.31
CA LEU A 243 -3.11 6.37 -3.87
C LEU A 243 -4.34 6.81 -3.06
N THR A 244 -5.27 7.54 -3.63
CA THR A 244 -6.51 7.93 -2.95
C THR A 244 -7.66 6.96 -3.19
N ASP A 245 -7.45 5.85 -3.89
CA ASP A 245 -8.50 4.92 -4.32
C ASP A 245 -9.62 5.64 -5.10
N GLY A 246 -9.28 6.70 -5.84
CA GLY A 246 -10.22 7.55 -6.58
C GLY A 246 -10.97 8.58 -5.72
N VAL A 247 -10.67 8.67 -4.42
CA VAL A 247 -11.27 9.67 -3.52
C VAL A 247 -10.73 11.07 -3.86
N ASP A 248 -11.65 12.00 -4.12
CA ASP A 248 -11.29 13.39 -4.37
C ASP A 248 -10.98 14.15 -3.05
N LEU A 249 -9.75 14.66 -2.96
CA LEU A 249 -9.29 15.42 -1.80
C LEU A 249 -10.09 16.72 -1.56
N ALA A 250 -10.75 17.26 -2.58
CA ALA A 250 -11.54 18.48 -2.45
C ALA A 250 -12.91 18.20 -1.82
N THR A 251 -13.49 17.02 -2.10
CA THR A 251 -14.84 16.65 -1.66
C THR A 251 -14.87 15.78 -0.41
N VAL A 252 -13.75 15.10 -0.09
CA VAL A 252 -13.66 14.19 1.04
C VAL A 252 -14.07 14.82 2.37
N GLU A 253 -15.00 14.17 3.08
CA GLU A 253 -15.47 14.59 4.38
C GLU A 253 -14.58 14.03 5.50
N GLU A 254 -13.97 14.91 6.30
CA GLU A 254 -13.23 14.50 7.48
C GLU A 254 -14.18 14.34 8.68
N THR A 255 -14.13 13.17 9.30
CA THR A 255 -14.71 12.87 10.60
C THR A 255 -13.64 12.81 11.68
N TRP A 256 -14.03 12.68 12.95
CA TRP A 256 -13.07 12.53 14.06
C TRP A 256 -12.10 11.34 13.90
N ARG A 257 -12.48 10.30 13.16
CA ARG A 257 -11.74 9.04 13.06
C ARG A 257 -11.41 8.58 11.64
N THR A 258 -12.03 9.17 10.61
CA THR A 258 -11.91 8.72 9.22
C THR A 258 -12.07 9.89 8.26
N CYS A 259 -11.55 9.76 7.06
CA CYS A 259 -12.01 10.50 5.90
C CYS A 259 -13.05 9.65 5.15
N ARG A 260 -14.10 10.26 4.61
CA ARG A 260 -15.21 9.57 3.95
C ARG A 260 -15.56 10.24 2.64
N GLU A 261 -15.81 9.40 1.63
CA GLU A 261 -16.42 9.82 0.38
C GLU A 261 -17.17 8.62 -0.22
N GLY A 262 -18.48 8.77 -0.44
CA GLY A 262 -19.31 7.66 -0.90
C GLY A 262 -19.16 6.42 0.00
N ARG A 263 -18.70 5.33 -0.63
CA ARG A 263 -18.45 4.04 0.04
C ARG A 263 -17.09 3.95 0.76
N PHE A 264 -16.15 4.84 0.45
CA PHE A 264 -14.79 4.80 0.99
C PHE A 264 -14.70 5.33 2.41
N ARG A 265 -13.94 4.65 3.24
CA ARG A 265 -13.70 4.99 4.66
C ARG A 265 -12.23 4.86 4.99
N LEU A 266 -11.48 5.88 4.66
CA LEU A 266 -10.05 5.97 4.86
C LEU A 266 -9.73 6.30 6.32
N ARG A 267 -9.02 5.40 6.99
CA ARG A 267 -8.58 5.59 8.38
C ARG A 267 -7.07 5.60 8.47
N SER A 268 -6.53 6.72 8.92
CA SER A 268 -5.09 6.93 9.04
C SER A 268 -4.59 6.79 10.49
N PHE A 269 -3.39 6.24 10.63
CA PHE A 269 -2.68 6.02 11.89
C PHE A 269 -1.23 6.48 11.74
N ALA A 270 -0.62 6.90 12.85
CA ALA A 270 0.83 7.04 12.92
C ALA A 270 1.44 5.70 13.36
N ILE A 271 2.51 5.29 12.69
CA ILE A 271 3.31 4.13 13.04
C ILE A 271 4.27 4.54 14.16
N LYS A 272 4.24 3.81 15.28
CA LYS A 272 5.15 4.08 16.41
C LYS A 272 6.57 3.61 16.06
N PRO A 273 7.63 4.27 16.59
CA PRO A 273 9.02 3.95 16.26
C PRO A 273 9.37 2.47 16.38
N ARG A 274 8.87 1.78 17.40
CA ARG A 274 9.10 0.35 17.62
C ARG A 274 8.59 -0.59 16.49
N MET A 275 7.70 -0.10 15.63
CA MET A 275 7.20 -0.83 14.45
C MET A 275 7.97 -0.48 13.17
N LEU A 276 8.91 0.46 13.22
CA LEU A 276 9.73 0.83 12.06
C LEU A 276 10.85 -0.21 11.88
N THR A 277 10.46 -1.44 11.68
CA THR A 277 11.29 -2.60 11.34
C THR A 277 10.63 -3.34 10.20
N THR A 278 11.37 -4.11 9.42
CA THR A 278 10.83 -4.89 8.29
C THR A 278 9.65 -5.76 8.72
N ALA A 279 9.79 -6.54 9.79
CA ALA A 279 8.72 -7.36 10.35
C ALA A 279 7.54 -6.53 10.87
N GLY A 280 7.82 -5.41 11.57
CA GLY A 280 6.78 -4.52 12.08
C GLY A 280 5.95 -3.86 10.97
N LEU A 281 6.60 -3.44 9.88
CA LEU A 281 5.91 -2.92 8.70
C LEU A 281 5.15 -4.03 7.97
N GLY A 282 5.67 -5.26 7.96
CA GLY A 282 5.00 -6.45 7.42
C GLY A 282 3.62 -6.70 8.05
N LEU A 283 3.48 -6.46 9.36
CA LEU A 283 2.20 -6.63 10.07
C LEU A 283 1.09 -5.66 9.59
N LEU A 284 1.41 -4.56 8.93
CA LEU A 284 0.40 -3.67 8.37
C LEU A 284 -0.41 -4.36 7.26
N TRP A 285 0.22 -5.24 6.54
CA TRP A 285 -0.34 -5.93 5.38
C TRP A 285 -1.18 -7.16 5.74
N THR A 286 -1.17 -7.57 7.01
CA THR A 286 -2.04 -8.64 7.52
C THR A 286 -3.43 -8.14 7.92
N ILE A 287 -3.66 -6.82 7.93
CA ILE A 287 -4.93 -6.22 8.33
C ILE A 287 -5.92 -6.31 7.18
N PRO A 288 -7.09 -6.98 7.37
CA PRO A 288 -8.12 -7.03 6.35
C PRO A 288 -8.63 -5.63 5.98
N SER A 289 -8.44 -5.24 4.74
CA SER A 289 -8.83 -3.94 4.20
C SER A 289 -8.89 -4.01 2.67
N TYR A 290 -9.72 -3.19 2.05
CA TYR A 290 -9.79 -3.10 0.58
C TYR A 290 -8.51 -2.53 -0.01
N SER A 291 -7.89 -1.59 0.69
CA SER A 291 -6.54 -1.10 0.38
C SER A 291 -5.81 -0.72 1.66
N THR A 292 -4.52 -0.95 1.66
CA THR A 292 -3.59 -0.49 2.69
C THR A 292 -2.56 0.42 2.03
N THR A 293 -2.36 1.61 2.60
CA THR A 293 -1.29 2.51 2.18
C THR A 293 -0.34 2.73 3.34
N MET A 294 0.94 2.56 3.10
CA MET A 294 2.02 2.92 4.00
C MET A 294 2.81 4.10 3.42
N SER A 295 3.13 5.07 4.25
CA SER A 295 4.04 6.17 3.91
C SER A 295 5.17 6.21 4.93
N LEU A 296 6.39 6.11 4.46
CA LEU A 296 7.61 6.25 5.26
C LEU A 296 8.36 7.48 4.78
N SER A 297 8.41 8.53 5.60
CA SER A 297 9.11 9.78 5.28
C SER A 297 10.46 9.82 5.97
N LEU A 298 11.51 10.16 5.22
CA LEU A 298 12.90 10.26 5.66
C LEU A 298 13.38 11.69 5.44
N ARG A 299 14.03 12.31 6.42
CA ARG A 299 14.63 13.63 6.29
C ARG A 299 15.81 13.82 7.23
N ARG A 300 16.57 14.91 6.99
CA ARG A 300 17.58 15.43 7.93
C ARG A 300 17.32 16.90 8.19
N ASP A 301 17.35 17.32 9.46
CA ASP A 301 17.26 18.74 9.79
C ASP A 301 18.55 19.51 9.39
N ARG A 302 19.70 18.84 9.49
CA ARG A 302 21.01 19.34 9.09
C ARG A 302 21.73 18.29 8.22
N PRO A 303 22.61 18.69 7.30
CA PRO A 303 23.31 17.75 6.39
C PRO A 303 24.00 16.59 7.12
N THR A 304 24.64 16.87 8.24
CA THR A 304 25.36 15.87 9.08
C THR A 304 24.55 15.42 10.30
N GLY A 305 23.30 15.88 10.43
CA GLY A 305 22.43 15.54 11.56
C GLY A 305 21.85 14.13 11.48
N PRO A 306 21.26 13.66 12.60
CA PRO A 306 20.59 12.37 12.63
C PRO A 306 19.42 12.32 11.65
N VAL A 307 19.20 11.16 11.08
CA VAL A 307 18.05 10.93 10.20
C VAL A 307 16.79 10.88 11.04
N GLN A 308 15.77 11.55 10.57
CA GLN A 308 14.43 11.51 11.14
C GLN A 308 13.54 10.64 10.24
N VAL A 309 12.77 9.78 10.87
CA VAL A 309 11.82 8.90 10.18
C VAL A 309 10.41 9.09 10.74
N ARG A 310 9.42 9.09 9.87
CA ARG A 310 8.01 9.14 10.23
C ARG A 310 7.24 8.13 9.40
N GLY A 311 6.51 7.25 10.06
CA GLY A 311 5.62 6.28 9.42
C GLY A 311 4.15 6.66 9.58
N LEU A 312 3.38 6.56 8.50
CA LEU A 312 1.92 6.62 8.49
C LEU A 312 1.37 5.37 7.83
N ALA A 313 0.25 4.87 8.34
CA ALA A 313 -0.51 3.78 7.72
C ALA A 313 -1.95 4.22 7.52
N ARG A 314 -2.52 3.92 6.37
CA ARG A 314 -3.92 4.19 6.03
C ARG A 314 -4.57 2.92 5.53
N PHE A 315 -5.80 2.68 5.98
CA PHE A 315 -6.60 1.53 5.59
C PHE A 315 -7.94 2.01 5.06
N ASP A 316 -8.35 1.53 3.89
CA ASP A 316 -9.74 1.60 3.47
C ASP A 316 -10.48 0.39 4.02
N THR A 317 -11.49 0.62 4.84
CA THR A 317 -12.21 -0.45 5.53
C THR A 317 -13.72 -0.31 5.36
N HIS A 318 -14.39 -1.45 5.25
CA HIS A 318 -15.84 -1.48 5.24
C HIS A 318 -16.41 -1.32 6.65
N GLY A 319 -17.50 -0.54 6.77
CA GLY A 319 -18.30 -0.46 7.97
C GLY A 319 -17.56 0.03 9.22
N ARG A 320 -17.71 -0.71 10.32
CA ARG A 320 -17.14 -0.40 11.64
C ARG A 320 -15.94 -1.28 11.99
N ALA A 321 -15.20 -1.78 11.02
CA ALA A 321 -14.04 -2.64 11.26
C ALA A 321 -13.11 -2.04 12.33
N ARG A 322 -12.73 -2.84 13.31
CA ARG A 322 -11.82 -2.43 14.39
C ARG A 322 -10.40 -2.83 14.00
N ILE A 323 -9.59 -1.84 13.63
CA ILE A 323 -8.16 -2.06 13.43
C ILE A 323 -7.50 -2.05 14.80
N GLN A 324 -7.00 -3.21 15.24
CA GLN A 324 -6.32 -3.39 16.53
C GLN A 324 -4.92 -3.96 16.28
N LEU A 325 -3.96 -3.09 15.98
CA LEU A 325 -2.55 -3.47 15.87
C LEU A 325 -1.75 -2.71 16.92
N ARG A 326 -1.03 -3.45 17.79
CA ARG A 326 -0.11 -2.86 18.77
C ARG A 326 1.00 -2.14 18.02
N GLY A 327 1.10 -0.82 18.18
CA GLY A 327 2.11 0.00 17.49
C GLY A 327 1.52 1.02 16.56
N LEU A 328 0.23 1.00 16.27
CA LEU A 328 -0.47 2.08 15.59
C LEU A 328 -1.01 3.09 16.62
N ALA A 329 -0.83 4.37 16.33
CA ALA A 329 -1.38 5.46 17.11
C ALA A 329 -2.50 6.16 16.34
N HIS A 330 -3.66 6.34 16.96
CA HIS A 330 -4.80 7.00 16.34
C HIS A 330 -4.54 8.50 16.11
N LEU A 331 -4.78 8.97 14.90
CA LEU A 331 -4.71 10.37 14.48
C LEU A 331 -6.11 11.02 14.50
N ARG A 332 -6.72 11.08 15.69
CA ARG A 332 -8.07 11.63 15.87
C ARG A 332 -8.11 13.13 15.60
N GLY A 333 -9.05 13.58 14.74
CA GLY A 333 -9.17 14.98 14.37
C GLY A 333 -8.08 15.48 13.42
N HIS A 334 -7.20 14.59 12.93
CA HIS A 334 -6.13 14.88 11.98
C HIS A 334 -6.16 13.93 10.78
N GLN A 335 -7.32 13.37 10.45
CA GLN A 335 -7.44 12.33 9.43
C GLN A 335 -7.16 12.87 8.02
N TYR A 336 -7.65 14.07 7.69
CA TYR A 336 -7.36 14.71 6.41
C TYR A 336 -5.88 15.10 6.30
N SER A 337 -5.32 15.67 7.37
CA SER A 337 -3.89 16.02 7.35
C SER A 337 -3.01 14.78 7.21
N ALA A 338 -3.42 13.64 7.81
CA ALA A 338 -2.72 12.38 7.67
C ALA A 338 -2.88 11.78 6.26
N LEU A 339 -4.07 11.88 5.67
CA LEU A 339 -4.29 11.52 4.28
C LEU A 339 -3.37 12.32 3.35
N ALA A 340 -3.39 13.66 3.44
CA ALA A 340 -2.53 14.51 2.61
C ALA A 340 -1.02 14.26 2.84
N ALA A 341 -0.59 13.99 4.09
CA ALA A 341 0.80 13.70 4.40
C ALA A 341 1.28 12.32 3.91
N SER A 342 0.37 11.43 3.52
CA SER A 342 0.66 10.11 2.94
C SER A 342 0.54 10.10 1.40
N LEU A 343 0.53 11.26 0.77
CA LEU A 343 0.37 11.42 -0.68
C LEU A 343 1.49 12.28 -1.27
N PRO A 344 1.79 12.16 -2.56
CA PRO A 344 2.72 13.03 -3.27
C PRO A 344 2.03 14.36 -3.64
N VAL A 345 1.55 15.07 -2.62
CA VAL A 345 0.91 16.39 -2.71
C VAL A 345 1.63 17.35 -1.77
N PRO A 346 1.38 18.66 -1.86
CA PRO A 346 1.92 19.62 -0.91
C PRO A 346 1.63 19.21 0.53
N PRO A 347 2.61 19.34 1.45
CA PRO A 347 2.45 18.91 2.83
C PRO A 347 1.31 19.71 3.50
N PRO A 348 0.54 19.06 4.38
CA PRO A 348 -0.51 19.74 5.10
C PRO A 348 0.10 20.81 6.03
N PRO A 349 -0.61 21.92 6.28
CA PRO A 349 -0.10 23.03 7.11
C PRO A 349 0.15 22.63 8.57
N ARG A 350 -0.41 21.50 9.01
CA ARG A 350 -0.19 20.95 10.35
C ARG A 350 0.63 19.68 10.28
N PRO A 351 1.68 19.58 11.09
CA PRO A 351 2.49 18.37 11.16
C PRO A 351 1.64 17.20 11.66
N VAL A 352 1.81 16.04 11.05
CA VAL A 352 1.10 14.80 11.39
C VAL A 352 2.09 13.76 11.85
N GLY A 353 1.79 13.16 12.99
CA GLY A 353 2.68 12.18 13.60
C GLY A 353 3.91 12.81 14.25
N LYS A 354 4.69 11.99 14.93
CA LYS A 354 5.98 12.39 15.51
C LYS A 354 7.09 11.84 14.62
N TRP A 355 8.13 12.65 14.44
CA TRP A 355 9.37 12.18 13.87
C TRP A 355 10.14 11.40 14.94
N ALA A 356 10.63 10.23 14.59
CA ALA A 356 11.57 9.46 15.37
C ALA A 356 12.97 9.75 14.85
N TYR A 357 13.93 9.82 15.77
CA TYR A 357 15.34 9.98 15.40
C TYR A 357 15.98 8.60 15.29
N SER A 358 16.87 8.41 14.32
CA SER A 358 17.82 7.30 14.37
C SER A 358 18.73 7.50 15.61
N ASN A 359 19.14 6.41 16.23
CA ASN A 359 20.11 6.49 17.29
C ASN A 359 21.37 7.23 16.80
N THR A 360 21.95 8.05 17.68
CA THR A 360 22.92 9.11 17.36
C THR A 360 24.24 8.66 16.73
N ASN A 361 24.47 7.37 16.53
CA ASN A 361 25.79 6.85 16.15
C ASN A 361 25.90 6.31 14.73
N GLY A 362 24.93 6.58 13.84
CA GLY A 362 25.25 6.22 12.49
C GLY A 362 24.12 5.80 11.56
N THR A 363 24.56 5.66 10.36
CA THR A 363 23.83 5.23 9.17
C THR A 363 23.24 3.81 9.25
N ASN A 364 23.66 2.99 10.21
CA ASN A 364 23.33 1.56 10.28
C ASN A 364 21.93 1.21 10.81
N ASP A 365 21.21 2.15 11.42
CA ASP A 365 19.87 1.89 11.98
C ASP A 365 18.83 1.48 10.91
N PHE A 366 19.09 1.76 9.63
CA PHE A 366 18.18 1.48 8.51
C PHE A 366 18.65 0.33 7.61
N GLU A 367 19.81 -0.27 7.90
CA GLU A 367 20.40 -1.33 7.10
C GLU A 367 19.49 -2.56 7.00
N HIS A 368 18.76 -2.86 8.08
CA HIS A 368 17.82 -3.98 8.14
C HIS A 368 16.36 -3.56 7.86
N LEU A 369 16.13 -2.29 7.49
CA LEU A 369 14.79 -1.82 7.17
C LEU A 369 14.55 -1.90 5.67
N HIS A 370 13.73 -2.87 5.29
CA HIS A 370 13.34 -3.11 3.92
C HIS A 370 11.84 -2.95 3.75
N VAL A 371 11.42 -2.32 2.65
CA VAL A 371 10.02 -2.19 2.26
C VAL A 371 9.80 -3.05 1.02
N PRO A 372 8.81 -3.97 1.00
CA PRO A 372 8.49 -4.73 -0.19
C PRO A 372 8.24 -3.80 -1.40
N ALA A 373 8.89 -4.09 -2.52
CA ALA A 373 8.91 -3.25 -3.71
C ALA A 373 7.79 -3.59 -4.71
N SER A 374 7.32 -4.85 -4.69
CA SER A 374 6.31 -5.36 -5.62
C SER A 374 5.19 -6.09 -4.90
N GLY A 375 4.10 -6.38 -5.61
CA GLY A 375 3.09 -7.34 -5.21
C GLY A 375 3.67 -8.76 -5.23
N CYS A 376 3.05 -9.66 -4.46
CA CYS A 376 3.43 -11.07 -4.48
C CYS A 376 2.67 -11.86 -5.56
N GLY A 377 1.65 -11.27 -6.17
CA GLY A 377 0.75 -12.00 -7.06
C GLY A 377 -0.15 -12.98 -6.31
N GLN A 378 -0.42 -14.12 -6.92
CA GLN A 378 -1.28 -15.18 -6.42
C GLN A 378 -0.47 -16.19 -5.60
N VAL A 379 -0.96 -16.53 -4.40
CA VAL A 379 -0.42 -17.66 -3.64
C VAL A 379 -0.82 -18.96 -4.35
N VAL A 380 0.15 -19.79 -4.68
CA VAL A 380 -0.09 -21.08 -5.35
C VAL A 380 -0.17 -22.21 -4.33
N GLY A 381 0.74 -22.28 -3.38
CA GLY A 381 0.78 -23.32 -2.37
C GLY A 381 1.84 -23.06 -1.31
N ALA A 382 2.18 -24.10 -0.55
CA ALA A 382 3.25 -24.08 0.45
C ALA A 382 4.43 -24.95 0.00
N ASP A 383 5.66 -24.48 0.26
CA ASP A 383 6.88 -25.26 0.03
C ASP A 383 7.05 -26.37 1.09
N ASP A 384 8.15 -27.13 0.99
CA ASP A 384 8.52 -28.22 1.91
C ASP A 384 8.77 -27.74 3.37
N HIS A 385 8.99 -26.44 3.56
CA HIS A 385 9.14 -25.81 4.87
C HIS A 385 7.83 -25.21 5.40
N GLY A 386 6.70 -25.40 4.68
CA GLY A 386 5.40 -24.81 5.04
C GLY A 386 5.28 -23.32 4.76
N ARG A 387 6.20 -22.72 3.98
CA ARG A 387 6.18 -21.32 3.60
C ARG A 387 5.33 -21.12 2.35
N ALA A 388 4.50 -20.09 2.35
CA ALA A 388 3.67 -19.78 1.19
C ALA A 388 4.51 -19.26 0.02
N VAL A 389 4.27 -19.82 -1.18
CA VAL A 389 4.89 -19.39 -2.44
C VAL A 389 3.85 -18.70 -3.29
N ALA A 390 4.15 -17.50 -3.74
CA ALA A 390 3.29 -16.69 -4.57
C ALA A 390 4.04 -16.10 -5.78
N LEU A 391 3.31 -15.88 -6.86
CA LEU A 391 3.82 -15.24 -8.08
C LEU A 391 2.67 -14.64 -8.90
N SER A 392 3.00 -13.76 -9.84
CA SER A 392 2.02 -13.20 -10.76
C SER A 392 1.66 -14.22 -11.84
N LEU A 393 0.38 -14.58 -11.96
CA LEU A 393 -0.14 -15.49 -12.99
C LEU A 393 -0.90 -14.76 -14.09
N PHE A 394 -1.14 -13.46 -13.95
CA PHE A 394 -1.75 -12.64 -14.99
C PHE A 394 -1.31 -11.17 -14.84
N GLY A 395 -1.52 -10.40 -15.88
CA GLY A 395 -1.20 -8.98 -15.92
C GLY A 395 -0.51 -8.58 -17.22
N PRO A 396 -0.34 -7.27 -17.48
CA PRO A 396 0.12 -6.78 -18.78
C PRO A 396 1.52 -7.24 -19.19
N GLN A 397 2.30 -7.71 -18.23
CA GLN A 397 3.66 -8.21 -18.46
C GLN A 397 3.75 -9.74 -18.48
N ILE A 398 2.67 -10.47 -18.14
CA ILE A 398 2.56 -11.93 -18.23
C ILE A 398 1.74 -12.23 -19.49
N ARG A 399 2.38 -12.74 -20.51
CA ARG A 399 1.71 -13.05 -21.79
C ARG A 399 1.15 -14.45 -21.81
N ARG A 400 1.89 -15.42 -21.26
CA ARG A 400 1.57 -16.83 -21.37
C ARG A 400 1.88 -17.58 -20.11
N VAL A 401 0.87 -18.30 -19.62
CA VAL A 401 0.98 -19.25 -18.50
C VAL A 401 0.60 -20.64 -19.03
N GLU A 402 1.38 -21.66 -18.71
CA GLU A 402 1.05 -23.04 -19.02
C GLU A 402 0.79 -23.84 -17.76
N ILE A 403 -0.31 -24.59 -17.76
CA ILE A 403 -0.69 -25.50 -16.68
C ILE A 403 -0.67 -26.92 -17.22
N ALA A 404 0.42 -27.66 -16.95
CA ALA A 404 0.47 -29.09 -17.23
C ALA A 404 -0.07 -29.84 -15.99
N GLY A 405 -1.41 -29.98 -15.91
CA GLY A 405 -2.01 -30.43 -14.67
C GLY A 405 -3.49 -30.82 -14.77
N THR A 406 -4.08 -30.96 -13.60
CA THR A 406 -5.49 -31.38 -13.43
C THR A 406 -6.44 -30.20 -13.66
N LEU A 407 -7.72 -30.51 -13.89
CA LEU A 407 -8.78 -29.51 -13.93
C LEU A 407 -8.87 -28.76 -12.58
N HIS A 408 -8.65 -29.45 -11.48
CA HIS A 408 -8.66 -28.86 -10.14
C HIS A 408 -7.64 -27.72 -10.02
N LEU A 409 -6.38 -27.94 -10.45
CA LEU A 409 -5.35 -26.90 -10.48
C LEU A 409 -5.78 -25.71 -11.36
N ALA A 410 -6.32 -25.97 -12.56
CA ALA A 410 -6.77 -24.92 -13.45
C ALA A 410 -7.91 -24.08 -12.84
N GLN A 411 -8.90 -24.73 -12.23
CA GLN A 411 -10.01 -24.06 -11.57
C GLN A 411 -9.54 -23.26 -10.35
N GLN A 412 -8.61 -23.76 -9.56
CA GLN A 412 -8.06 -23.02 -8.41
C GLN A 412 -7.29 -21.77 -8.87
N VAL A 413 -6.50 -21.88 -9.94
CA VAL A 413 -5.81 -20.72 -10.54
C VAL A 413 -6.84 -19.67 -10.99
N VAL A 414 -7.92 -20.07 -11.68
CA VAL A 414 -8.98 -19.14 -12.09
C VAL A 414 -9.64 -18.48 -10.89
N LEU A 415 -10.09 -19.27 -9.91
CA LEU A 415 -10.80 -18.75 -8.74
C LEU A 415 -9.99 -17.68 -8.00
N ARG A 416 -8.71 -17.96 -7.78
CA ARG A 416 -7.79 -17.01 -7.14
C ARG A 416 -7.49 -15.80 -8.02
N SER A 417 -7.41 -15.97 -9.34
CA SER A 417 -7.26 -14.86 -10.27
C SER A 417 -8.48 -13.92 -10.23
N LEU A 418 -9.71 -14.48 -10.15
CA LEU A 418 -10.94 -13.69 -9.96
C LEU A 418 -10.89 -12.89 -8.66
N ALA A 419 -10.43 -13.51 -7.56
CA ALA A 419 -10.26 -12.83 -6.27
C ALA A 419 -9.26 -11.67 -6.34
N LEU A 420 -8.32 -11.72 -7.28
CA LEU A 420 -7.33 -10.69 -7.54
C LEU A 420 -7.76 -9.69 -8.63
N GLY A 421 -9.02 -9.78 -9.08
CA GLY A 421 -9.62 -8.84 -10.01
C GLY A 421 -9.40 -9.17 -11.48
N ALA A 422 -9.00 -10.39 -11.81
CA ALA A 422 -9.02 -10.84 -13.18
C ALA A 422 -10.47 -11.00 -13.66
N HIS A 423 -10.70 -10.64 -14.91
CA HIS A 423 -11.88 -11.02 -15.66
C HIS A 423 -11.48 -12.16 -16.58
N VAL A 424 -12.06 -13.34 -16.40
CA VAL A 424 -11.59 -14.57 -17.03
C VAL A 424 -12.59 -15.10 -18.04
N LEU A 425 -12.12 -15.34 -19.26
CA LEU A 425 -12.84 -16.07 -20.31
C LEU A 425 -12.21 -17.45 -20.44
N VAL A 426 -13.01 -18.50 -20.27
CA VAL A 426 -12.57 -19.90 -20.41
C VAL A 426 -13.14 -20.51 -21.69
N HIS A 427 -12.27 -20.95 -22.56
CA HIS A 427 -12.61 -21.79 -23.72
C HIS A 427 -12.38 -23.25 -23.34
N SER A 428 -13.44 -24.07 -23.26
CA SER A 428 -13.30 -25.44 -22.78
C SER A 428 -14.07 -26.44 -23.67
N ARG A 429 -13.53 -27.65 -23.82
CA ARG A 429 -14.23 -28.79 -24.38
C ARG A 429 -15.16 -29.47 -23.35
N ARG A 430 -15.02 -29.14 -22.08
CA ARG A 430 -15.80 -29.70 -20.96
C ARG A 430 -16.51 -28.59 -20.14
N PRO A 431 -17.36 -27.76 -20.78
CA PRO A 431 -17.97 -26.61 -20.13
C PRO A 431 -18.86 -26.98 -18.94
N THR A 432 -19.39 -28.22 -18.93
CA THR A 432 -20.21 -28.74 -17.83
C THR A 432 -19.44 -28.82 -16.51
N LYS A 433 -18.15 -29.13 -16.54
CA LYS A 433 -17.28 -29.19 -15.37
C LYS A 433 -16.99 -27.80 -14.77
N TRP A 434 -17.19 -26.72 -15.53
CA TRP A 434 -17.04 -25.33 -15.09
C TRP A 434 -18.34 -24.72 -14.55
N ARG A 435 -19.51 -25.33 -14.81
CA ARG A 435 -20.83 -24.76 -14.42
C ARG A 435 -20.92 -24.47 -12.94
N THR A 436 -20.52 -25.40 -12.09
CA THR A 436 -20.58 -25.22 -10.63
C THR A 436 -19.81 -23.97 -10.20
N MET A 437 -18.62 -23.73 -10.77
CA MET A 437 -17.84 -22.53 -10.45
C MET A 437 -18.55 -21.27 -10.96
N VAL A 438 -19.10 -21.28 -12.17
CA VAL A 438 -19.84 -20.14 -12.75
C VAL A 438 -21.06 -19.81 -11.90
N ASP A 439 -21.82 -20.83 -11.48
CA ASP A 439 -23.03 -20.68 -10.66
C ASP A 439 -22.68 -20.14 -9.26
N GLU A 440 -21.59 -20.62 -8.65
CA GLU A 440 -21.15 -20.17 -7.31
C GLU A 440 -20.50 -18.77 -7.34
N VAL A 441 -19.85 -18.38 -8.44
CA VAL A 441 -19.30 -17.02 -8.62
C VAL A 441 -20.43 -16.01 -8.84
N ASP A 442 -21.51 -16.42 -9.51
CA ASP A 442 -22.73 -15.63 -9.80
C ASP A 442 -22.45 -14.22 -10.39
N ASP A 443 -21.37 -14.12 -11.17
CA ASP A 443 -20.96 -12.87 -11.83
C ASP A 443 -20.35 -13.18 -13.21
N HIS A 444 -21.18 -13.04 -14.24
CA HIS A 444 -20.78 -13.30 -15.62
C HIS A 444 -19.81 -12.25 -16.21
N ASP A 445 -19.61 -11.12 -15.55
CA ASP A 445 -18.60 -10.14 -15.97
C ASP A 445 -17.21 -10.54 -15.44
N LEU A 446 -17.15 -11.29 -14.34
CA LEU A 446 -15.91 -11.83 -13.80
C LEU A 446 -15.50 -13.14 -14.48
N LEU A 447 -16.43 -14.08 -14.65
CA LEU A 447 -16.16 -15.41 -15.21
C LEU A 447 -17.16 -15.77 -16.31
N TRP A 448 -16.64 -16.06 -17.49
CA TRP A 448 -17.43 -16.55 -18.60
C TRP A 448 -16.79 -17.83 -19.16
N VAL A 449 -17.64 -18.84 -19.44
CA VAL A 449 -17.19 -20.12 -20.01
C VAL A 449 -17.90 -20.36 -21.34
N THR A 450 -17.12 -20.55 -22.40
CA THR A 450 -17.64 -20.84 -23.75
C THR A 450 -17.48 -22.31 -24.08
N ASP A 451 -18.50 -22.88 -24.74
CA ASP A 451 -18.41 -24.21 -25.31
C ASP A 451 -17.74 -24.13 -26.70
N PHE A 452 -16.50 -24.59 -26.78
CA PHE A 452 -15.74 -24.58 -28.02
C PHE A 452 -16.42 -25.35 -29.15
N ASN A 453 -17.15 -26.40 -28.81
CA ASN A 453 -17.82 -27.27 -29.81
C ASN A 453 -19.07 -26.63 -30.43
N ARG A 454 -19.64 -25.59 -29.82
CA ARG A 454 -20.87 -24.94 -30.28
C ARG A 454 -20.67 -23.65 -31.08
N GLY A 455 -19.44 -23.33 -31.45
CA GLY A 455 -19.15 -22.16 -32.31
C GLY A 455 -19.51 -20.80 -31.70
N SER A 456 -19.73 -20.72 -30.37
CA SER A 456 -20.12 -19.48 -29.67
C SER A 456 -18.94 -18.49 -29.46
N MET A 457 -17.96 -18.49 -30.35
CA MET A 457 -16.76 -17.66 -30.27
C MET A 457 -17.02 -16.15 -30.33
N GLN A 458 -18.18 -15.73 -30.79
CA GLN A 458 -18.53 -14.30 -30.91
C GLN A 458 -19.10 -13.68 -29.61
N ALA A 459 -19.59 -14.47 -28.69
CA ALA A 459 -20.27 -13.96 -27.48
C ALA A 459 -19.35 -13.25 -26.47
N GLY A 460 -18.03 -13.38 -26.59
CA GLY A 460 -17.04 -12.77 -25.70
C GLY A 460 -16.29 -11.57 -26.29
N ALA A 461 -16.45 -11.28 -27.59
CA ALA A 461 -15.61 -10.31 -28.30
C ALA A 461 -15.74 -8.85 -27.80
N ASP A 462 -16.88 -8.49 -27.21
CA ASP A 462 -17.15 -7.12 -26.72
C ASP A 462 -16.79 -6.90 -25.24
N ARG A 463 -16.36 -7.94 -24.51
CA ARG A 463 -16.05 -7.85 -23.08
C ARG A 463 -14.55 -7.67 -22.83
N ASN A 464 -14.20 -6.90 -21.80
CA ASN A 464 -12.82 -6.65 -21.41
C ASN A 464 -12.31 -7.74 -20.46
N TYR A 465 -11.96 -8.91 -20.98
CA TYR A 465 -11.23 -9.91 -20.20
C TYR A 465 -9.75 -9.56 -20.08
N SER A 466 -9.17 -9.85 -18.91
CA SER A 466 -7.73 -9.73 -18.64
C SER A 466 -7.00 -11.07 -18.78
N VAL A 467 -7.77 -12.17 -18.76
CA VAL A 467 -7.26 -13.54 -18.89
C VAL A 467 -8.14 -14.34 -19.84
N GLU A 468 -7.54 -15.04 -20.78
CA GLU A 468 -8.20 -16.04 -21.62
C GLU A 468 -7.57 -17.40 -21.35
N MET A 469 -8.37 -18.36 -20.89
CA MET A 469 -7.93 -19.72 -20.61
C MET A 469 -8.38 -20.70 -21.68
N PHE A 470 -7.48 -21.56 -22.12
CA PHE A 470 -7.71 -22.59 -23.13
C PHE A 470 -7.61 -23.97 -22.45
N ASP A 471 -8.76 -24.56 -22.09
CA ASP A 471 -8.87 -25.85 -21.39
C ASP A 471 -9.14 -27.00 -22.37
N GLY A 472 -8.10 -27.73 -22.75
CA GLY A 472 -8.17 -28.83 -23.70
C GLY A 472 -8.52 -28.41 -25.14
N VAL A 473 -8.41 -27.13 -25.46
CA VAL A 473 -8.63 -26.56 -26.78
C VAL A 473 -7.36 -25.90 -27.30
N PRO A 474 -7.20 -25.79 -28.65
CA PRO A 474 -6.05 -25.09 -29.21
C PRO A 474 -6.04 -23.61 -28.78
N GLU A 475 -4.87 -23.13 -28.44
CA GLU A 475 -4.64 -21.72 -28.14
C GLU A 475 -4.97 -20.84 -29.36
N GLN A 476 -5.59 -19.71 -29.09
CA GLN A 476 -5.90 -18.68 -30.09
C GLN A 476 -5.13 -17.40 -29.77
N ALA A 477 -5.04 -16.52 -30.76
CA ALA A 477 -4.43 -15.22 -30.56
C ALA A 477 -5.26 -14.37 -29.60
N VAL A 478 -4.68 -13.99 -28.47
CA VAL A 478 -5.29 -13.09 -27.47
C VAL A 478 -4.93 -11.64 -27.76
N ARG A 479 -5.73 -10.70 -27.27
CA ARG A 479 -5.46 -9.26 -27.39
C ARG A 479 -4.20 -8.87 -26.62
N VAL A 480 -3.55 -7.81 -27.06
CA VAL A 480 -2.40 -7.24 -26.33
C VAL A 480 -2.83 -6.81 -24.93
N GLY A 481 -2.06 -7.23 -23.91
CA GLY A 481 -2.36 -6.96 -22.51
C GLY A 481 -3.25 -8.00 -21.83
N VAL A 482 -3.74 -9.00 -22.56
CA VAL A 482 -4.46 -10.17 -22.01
C VAL A 482 -3.47 -11.31 -21.81
N THR A 483 -3.59 -12.02 -20.71
CA THR A 483 -2.79 -13.22 -20.42
C THR A 483 -3.48 -14.46 -20.98
N ALA A 484 -2.76 -15.24 -21.80
CA ALA A 484 -3.20 -16.56 -22.23
C ALA A 484 -2.79 -17.61 -21.18
N ILE A 485 -3.76 -18.39 -20.68
CA ILE A 485 -3.51 -19.55 -19.83
C ILE A 485 -3.86 -20.81 -20.62
N VAL A 486 -2.89 -21.68 -20.85
CA VAL A 486 -3.08 -22.92 -21.63
C VAL A 486 -3.01 -24.11 -20.68
N VAL A 487 -4.07 -24.89 -20.66
CA VAL A 487 -4.16 -26.11 -19.84
C VAL A 487 -3.91 -27.33 -20.73
N VAL A 488 -2.87 -28.09 -20.37
CA VAL A 488 -2.48 -29.34 -21.03
C VAL A 488 -2.54 -30.50 -20.03
N PRO A 489 -2.69 -31.75 -20.49
CA PRO A 489 -2.75 -32.89 -19.61
C PRO A 489 -1.50 -32.99 -18.68
N PRO A 490 -1.65 -33.59 -17.48
CA PRO A 490 -0.53 -33.85 -16.58
C PRO A 490 0.62 -34.59 -17.30
N LYS A 491 1.86 -34.25 -16.97
CA LYS A 491 3.10 -34.79 -17.57
C LYS A 491 3.34 -34.38 -19.03
N SER A 492 2.55 -33.49 -19.60
CA SER A 492 2.86 -32.87 -20.90
C SER A 492 4.07 -31.95 -20.76
N ALA A 493 4.91 -31.90 -21.79
CA ALA A 493 6.03 -30.96 -21.82
C ALA A 493 5.52 -29.51 -21.92
N VAL A 494 6.01 -28.66 -21.04
CA VAL A 494 5.74 -27.21 -21.09
C VAL A 494 6.62 -26.57 -22.16
N THR A 495 6.09 -25.60 -22.86
CA THR A 495 6.84 -24.91 -23.93
C THR A 495 7.84 -23.91 -23.35
N ALA A 496 8.97 -23.73 -24.04
CA ALA A 496 9.99 -22.75 -23.65
C ALA A 496 9.49 -21.27 -23.71
N ASN A 497 8.33 -21.03 -24.31
CA ASN A 497 7.76 -19.69 -24.46
C ASN A 497 6.82 -19.29 -23.30
N ALA A 498 6.57 -20.16 -22.33
CA ALA A 498 5.79 -19.81 -21.15
C ALA A 498 6.56 -18.80 -20.26
N ASP A 499 5.88 -17.76 -19.82
CA ASP A 499 6.42 -16.84 -18.80
C ASP A 499 6.39 -17.51 -17.43
N VAL A 500 5.35 -18.32 -17.19
CA VAL A 500 5.14 -19.11 -15.97
C VAL A 500 4.63 -20.49 -16.37
N ALA A 501 5.13 -21.53 -15.73
CA ALA A 501 4.68 -22.90 -15.87
C ALA A 501 4.30 -23.50 -14.52
N LEU A 502 3.15 -24.18 -14.49
CA LEU A 502 2.65 -24.96 -13.36
C LEU A 502 2.56 -26.43 -13.79
N GLU A 503 3.41 -27.27 -13.26
CA GLU A 503 3.50 -28.69 -13.64
C GLU A 503 3.07 -29.56 -12.45
N SER A 504 2.01 -30.37 -12.58
CA SER A 504 1.66 -31.37 -11.56
C SER A 504 2.74 -32.45 -11.49
N VAL A 505 3.45 -32.49 -10.38
CA VAL A 505 4.49 -33.51 -10.08
C VAL A 505 3.82 -34.77 -9.53
N ASN A 506 2.90 -34.58 -8.61
CA ASN A 506 2.11 -35.67 -8.02
C ASN A 506 0.66 -35.20 -7.85
N VAL A 507 -0.25 -35.89 -8.54
CA VAL A 507 -1.67 -35.56 -8.52
C VAL A 507 -2.33 -35.96 -7.20
N ASP A 508 -1.89 -37.07 -6.58
CA ASP A 508 -2.48 -37.59 -5.35
C ASP A 508 -2.18 -36.71 -4.12
N THR A 509 -1.05 -36.00 -4.16
CA THR A 509 -0.61 -35.10 -3.08
C THR A 509 -0.75 -33.64 -3.45
N ASP A 510 -1.41 -33.32 -4.56
CA ASP A 510 -1.55 -31.96 -5.09
C ASP A 510 -0.23 -31.18 -5.14
N THR A 511 0.86 -31.89 -5.48
CA THR A 511 2.20 -31.29 -5.56
C THR A 511 2.43 -30.75 -6.95
N VAL A 512 2.79 -29.48 -7.03
CA VAL A 512 2.97 -28.71 -8.26
C VAL A 512 4.36 -28.09 -8.28
N LYS A 513 5.08 -28.24 -9.37
CA LYS A 513 6.30 -27.48 -9.66
C LYS A 513 5.90 -26.18 -10.35
N VAL A 514 6.28 -25.08 -9.76
CA VAL A 514 6.09 -23.74 -10.29
C VAL A 514 7.42 -23.27 -10.86
N SER A 515 7.43 -22.86 -12.13
CA SER A 515 8.63 -22.40 -12.81
C SER A 515 8.40 -21.04 -13.48
N THR A 516 9.38 -20.17 -13.36
CA THR A 516 9.49 -18.90 -14.09
C THR A 516 10.82 -18.86 -14.83
N ARG A 517 11.08 -17.81 -15.60
CA ARG A 517 12.41 -17.67 -16.25
C ARG A 517 13.55 -17.46 -15.25
N THR A 518 13.25 -17.04 -14.01
CA THR A 518 14.25 -16.69 -12.98
C THR A 518 14.44 -17.76 -11.94
N GLY A 519 13.53 -18.72 -11.81
CA GLY A 519 13.63 -19.78 -10.80
C GLY A 519 12.47 -20.76 -10.81
N SER A 520 12.57 -21.78 -9.98
CA SER A 520 11.50 -22.77 -9.78
C SER A 520 11.38 -23.15 -8.31
N SER A 521 10.16 -23.55 -7.92
CA SER A 521 9.85 -24.07 -6.59
C SER A 521 8.86 -25.23 -6.72
N VAL A 522 8.92 -26.17 -5.79
CA VAL A 522 7.92 -27.24 -5.67
C VAL A 522 7.03 -26.89 -4.48
N VAL A 523 5.71 -26.91 -4.70
CA VAL A 523 4.72 -26.52 -3.69
C VAL A 523 3.62 -27.57 -3.60
N THR A 524 3.07 -27.72 -2.41
CA THR A 524 1.80 -28.44 -2.20
C THR A 524 0.67 -27.44 -2.19
N MET A 525 -0.35 -27.68 -3.00
CA MET A 525 -1.52 -26.83 -3.06
C MET A 525 -2.27 -26.85 -1.73
N VAL A 526 -2.77 -25.69 -1.32
CA VAL A 526 -3.56 -25.51 -0.09
C VAL A 526 -4.91 -24.94 -0.48
N ALA A 527 -5.98 -25.51 0.03
CA ALA A 527 -7.34 -25.00 -0.15
C ALA A 527 -8.09 -25.01 1.19
N THR A 528 -9.00 -24.05 1.38
CA THR A 528 -9.94 -24.05 2.51
C THR A 528 -11.24 -24.74 2.11
N ASP A 529 -12.03 -25.16 3.12
CA ASP A 529 -13.36 -25.75 2.87
C ASP A 529 -14.28 -24.82 2.08
N GLU A 530 -14.13 -23.51 2.27
CA GLU A 530 -14.88 -22.50 1.51
C GLU A 530 -14.45 -22.42 0.06
N GLU A 531 -13.14 -22.50 -0.22
CA GLU A 531 -12.59 -22.56 -1.58
C GLU A 531 -13.03 -23.85 -2.28
N MET A 532 -13.02 -24.98 -1.56
CA MET A 532 -13.42 -26.29 -2.09
C MET A 532 -14.87 -26.34 -2.58
N ARG A 533 -15.77 -25.48 -2.08
CA ARG A 533 -17.16 -25.41 -2.61
C ARG A 533 -17.20 -25.03 -4.09
N TYR A 534 -16.34 -24.14 -4.52
CA TYR A 534 -16.21 -23.71 -5.92
C TYR A 534 -15.56 -24.77 -6.83
N LEU A 535 -14.79 -25.69 -6.23
CA LEU A 535 -13.97 -26.67 -6.93
C LEU A 535 -14.58 -28.09 -6.96
N LYS A 536 -15.74 -28.30 -6.35
CA LYS A 536 -16.35 -29.64 -6.18
C LYS A 536 -16.49 -30.45 -7.47
N ALA A 537 -16.83 -29.76 -8.59
CA ALA A 537 -17.04 -30.45 -9.87
C ALA A 537 -15.73 -30.99 -10.48
N SER A 538 -14.57 -30.52 -10.05
CA SER A 538 -13.29 -31.01 -10.55
C SER A 538 -12.91 -32.39 -10.03
N PHE A 539 -13.48 -32.80 -8.90
CA PHE A 539 -13.25 -34.12 -8.28
C PHE A 539 -14.26 -35.19 -8.72
N ALA A 540 -15.32 -34.81 -9.42
CA ALA A 540 -16.24 -35.78 -9.99
C ALA A 540 -15.52 -36.57 -11.09
N ALA A 541 -15.56 -37.90 -10.98
CA ALA A 541 -14.93 -38.79 -11.96
C ALA A 541 -15.33 -38.42 -13.40
N GLU A 542 -14.40 -38.58 -14.31
CA GLU A 542 -14.72 -38.51 -15.76
C GLU A 542 -15.49 -39.79 -16.09
N ASP A 543 -16.85 -39.69 -16.21
CA ASP A 543 -17.68 -40.72 -16.80
C ASP A 543 -17.55 -40.67 -18.34
#